data_06f1cfcd5f408040abe5877b5e5a8766
#
_entry.id   06f1cfcd5f408040abe5877b5e5a8766
#
_cell.length_a   1.000
_cell.length_b   1.000
_cell.length_c   1.000
_cell.angle_alpha   90.00
_cell.angle_beta   90.00
_cell.angle_gamma   90.00
#
_symmetry.space_group_name_H-M   'P 1'
#
loop_
_entity.id
_entity.type
_entity.pdbx_description
1 polymer ?
#
loop_
_entity_poly.entity_id
_entity_poly.type
_entity_poly.pdbx_seq_one_letter_code
_entity_poly.pdbx_strand_id
1 'polypeptide(L)'
;LNGEVFHGFSNSACEVGYMHMDDSDFQTLGAASILTKKVAAWKGEPAENWSGYQIFEEAKKGDKICNRAIDEMTDVLGKGIANICYVVNPEVVILGGGIMAQEAFLKDKIEKAVEKYLVSSMWEHTSIAFAKNQNNAGMLGAFYHFQGRHA
;
A
#
# COMPACT_ATOMS: atom_id res chain seq x y z
N LEU A 1 -2.63 -11.59 15.19
CA LEU A 1 -3.93 -12.14 15.59
C LEU A 1 -3.99 -12.22 17.11
N ASN A 2 -5.12 -11.81 17.72
CA ASN A 2 -5.29 -11.83 19.19
C ASN A 2 -4.21 -11.07 19.97
N GLY A 3 -3.71 -9.96 19.43
CA GLY A 3 -2.66 -9.16 20.04
C GLY A 3 -1.23 -9.67 19.79
N GLU A 4 -1.08 -10.77 19.08
CA GLU A 4 0.22 -11.37 18.76
C GLU A 4 0.54 -11.25 17.27
N VAL A 5 1.85 -11.19 16.96
CA VAL A 5 2.34 -11.23 15.57
C VAL A 5 2.14 -12.65 15.03
N PHE A 6 1.46 -12.75 13.89
CA PHE A 6 1.26 -14.04 13.23
C PHE A 6 2.45 -14.37 12.32
N HIS A 7 3.18 -15.41 12.66
CA HIS A 7 4.40 -15.80 11.96
C HIS A 7 4.20 -16.92 10.93
N GLY A 8 3.14 -17.74 11.09
CA GLY A 8 2.98 -18.97 10.34
C GLY A 8 4.03 -20.03 10.72
N PHE A 9 4.03 -21.14 10.00
CA PHE A 9 4.92 -22.28 10.31
C PHE A 9 6.41 -21.96 10.08
N SER A 10 6.75 -21.23 9.03
CA SER A 10 8.13 -20.94 8.61
C SER A 10 8.56 -19.48 8.86
N ASN A 11 7.84 -18.71 9.68
CA ASN A 11 8.00 -17.27 9.86
C ASN A 11 7.82 -16.44 8.57
N SER A 12 7.13 -16.99 7.57
CA SER A 12 6.89 -16.34 6.28
C SER A 12 5.41 -16.01 6.05
N ALA A 13 4.58 -16.07 7.09
CA ALA A 13 3.19 -15.67 6.95
C ALA A 13 3.07 -14.19 6.59
N CYS A 14 2.03 -13.87 5.82
CA CYS A 14 1.74 -12.51 5.40
C CYS A 14 2.75 -11.87 4.43
N GLU A 15 3.58 -12.66 3.75
CA GLU A 15 4.40 -12.22 2.61
C GLU A 15 3.51 -11.94 1.38
N VAL A 16 2.50 -11.10 1.58
CA VAL A 16 1.45 -10.80 0.59
C VAL A 16 1.96 -10.09 -0.66
N GLY A 17 3.16 -9.50 -0.59
CA GLY A 17 3.82 -8.90 -1.74
C GLY A 17 4.04 -9.88 -2.89
N TYR A 18 4.21 -11.16 -2.61
CA TYR A 18 4.39 -12.22 -3.61
C TYR A 18 3.08 -12.77 -4.17
N MET A 19 1.92 -12.29 -3.74
CA MET A 19 0.66 -12.70 -4.37
C MET A 19 0.65 -12.38 -5.86
N HIS A 20 0.35 -13.37 -6.69
CA HIS A 20 0.20 -13.16 -8.13
C HIS A 20 -0.98 -12.25 -8.42
N MET A 21 -0.75 -11.26 -9.26
CA MET A 21 -1.74 -10.30 -9.72
C MET A 21 -1.52 -10.03 -11.20
N ASP A 22 -2.51 -10.36 -12.03
CA ASP A 22 -2.42 -10.25 -13.47
C ASP A 22 -1.17 -11.02 -13.99
N ASP A 23 -0.26 -10.39 -14.73
CA ASP A 23 0.96 -11.00 -15.25
C ASP A 23 2.20 -10.78 -14.36
N SER A 24 2.01 -10.41 -13.09
CA SER A 24 3.10 -10.06 -12.18
C SER A 24 2.77 -10.42 -10.72
N ASP A 25 3.32 -9.71 -9.76
CA ASP A 25 3.04 -9.84 -8.33
C ASP A 25 2.65 -8.48 -7.72
N PHE A 26 2.03 -8.54 -6.54
CA PHE A 26 1.48 -7.37 -5.86
C PHE A 26 2.55 -6.32 -5.55
N GLN A 27 3.72 -6.72 -5.05
CA GLN A 27 4.78 -5.78 -4.71
C GLN A 27 5.36 -5.10 -5.95
N THR A 28 5.52 -5.83 -7.05
CA THR A 28 6.03 -5.27 -8.32
C THR A 28 5.05 -4.26 -8.89
N LEU A 29 3.75 -4.57 -8.91
CA LEU A 29 2.74 -3.67 -9.48
C LEU A 29 2.42 -2.47 -8.58
N GLY A 30 2.45 -2.66 -7.24
CA GLY A 30 2.10 -1.65 -6.25
C GLY A 30 3.26 -0.82 -5.71
N ALA A 31 4.51 -1.10 -6.11
CA ALA A 31 5.68 -0.42 -5.58
C ALA A 31 5.77 1.06 -6.02
N ALA A 32 6.23 1.92 -5.11
CA ALA A 32 6.51 3.33 -5.42
C ALA A 32 7.53 3.52 -6.56
N SER A 33 8.47 2.58 -6.72
CA SER A 33 9.45 2.59 -7.81
C SER A 33 8.83 2.36 -9.19
N ILE A 34 7.70 1.67 -9.25
CA ILE A 34 6.94 1.51 -10.49
C ILE A 34 6.26 2.83 -10.90
N LEU A 35 5.82 3.61 -9.94
CA LEU A 35 5.23 4.92 -10.19
C LEU A 35 6.20 5.82 -10.96
N THR A 36 7.46 5.93 -10.51
CA THR A 36 8.48 6.73 -11.20
C THR A 36 8.78 6.22 -12.60
N LYS A 37 8.93 4.90 -12.76
CA LYS A 37 9.18 4.29 -14.07
C LYS A 37 8.04 4.52 -15.07
N LYS A 38 6.78 4.37 -14.63
CA LYS A 38 5.60 4.60 -15.49
C LYS A 38 5.51 6.06 -15.94
N VAL A 39 5.64 7.01 -14.99
CA VAL A 39 5.57 8.44 -15.32
C VAL A 39 6.67 8.84 -16.29
N ALA A 40 7.91 8.43 -16.03
CA ALA A 40 9.06 8.69 -16.91
C ALA A 40 8.81 8.14 -18.33
N ALA A 41 8.42 6.87 -18.42
CA ALA A 41 8.14 6.23 -19.71
C ALA A 41 7.01 6.94 -20.49
N TRP A 42 5.93 7.33 -19.83
CA TRP A 42 4.79 7.99 -20.49
C TRP A 42 5.06 9.44 -20.86
N LYS A 43 6.00 10.09 -20.18
CA LYS A 43 6.47 11.44 -20.53
C LYS A 43 7.64 11.45 -21.51
N GLY A 44 8.24 10.29 -21.78
CA GLY A 44 9.42 10.18 -22.63
C GLY A 44 10.67 10.78 -21.97
N GLU A 45 10.77 10.71 -20.66
CA GLU A 45 11.84 11.29 -19.85
C GLU A 45 12.64 10.19 -19.13
N PRO A 46 13.91 10.45 -18.74
CA PRO A 46 14.67 9.54 -17.89
C PRO A 46 14.03 9.36 -16.51
N ALA A 47 14.08 8.13 -15.97
CA ALA A 47 13.47 7.82 -14.67
C ALA A 47 14.10 8.57 -13.48
N GLU A 48 15.38 8.90 -13.59
CA GLU A 48 16.14 9.70 -12.62
C GLU A 48 15.64 11.14 -12.45
N ASN A 49 14.89 11.66 -13.43
CA ASN A 49 14.26 12.98 -13.34
C ASN A 49 13.01 12.97 -12.46
N TRP A 50 12.52 11.78 -12.06
CA TRP A 50 11.28 11.65 -11.34
C TRP A 50 11.47 11.01 -9.96
N SER A 51 10.93 11.65 -8.94
CA SER A 51 10.75 11.09 -7.61
C SER A 51 9.28 10.92 -7.28
N GLY A 52 8.95 10.05 -6.33
CA GLY A 52 7.58 9.92 -5.84
C GLY A 52 7.00 11.27 -5.39
N TYR A 53 7.80 12.08 -4.69
CA TYR A 53 7.38 13.42 -4.25
C TYR A 53 6.97 14.32 -5.44
N GLN A 54 7.82 14.42 -6.46
CA GLN A 54 7.52 15.25 -7.64
C GLN A 54 6.26 14.79 -8.36
N ILE A 55 6.04 13.48 -8.46
CA ILE A 55 4.83 12.92 -9.10
C ILE A 55 3.56 13.36 -8.36
N PHE A 56 3.58 13.33 -7.03
CA PHE A 56 2.42 13.80 -6.25
C PHE A 56 2.22 15.32 -6.37
N GLU A 57 3.29 16.11 -6.39
CA GLU A 57 3.17 17.56 -6.57
C GLU A 57 2.60 17.91 -7.95
N GLU A 58 3.05 17.25 -9.01
CA GLU A 58 2.51 17.47 -10.36
C GLU A 58 1.07 16.95 -10.48
N ALA A 59 0.74 15.82 -9.85
CA ALA A 59 -0.64 15.33 -9.81
C ALA A 59 -1.59 16.31 -9.13
N LYS A 60 -1.19 16.92 -8.01
CA LYS A 60 -1.96 17.94 -7.31
C LYS A 60 -2.18 19.20 -8.16
N LYS A 61 -1.25 19.53 -9.07
CA LYS A 61 -1.40 20.61 -10.06
C LYS A 61 -2.27 20.23 -11.26
N GLY A 62 -2.72 18.98 -11.32
CA GLY A 62 -3.62 18.49 -12.37
C GLY A 62 -2.91 17.77 -13.54
N ASP A 63 -1.63 17.40 -13.41
CA ASP A 63 -0.94 16.61 -14.43
C ASP A 63 -1.65 15.26 -14.63
N LYS A 64 -2.12 15.04 -15.85
CA LYS A 64 -2.95 13.86 -16.19
C LYS A 64 -2.15 12.55 -16.14
N ILE A 65 -0.88 12.60 -16.52
CA ILE A 65 -0.01 11.40 -16.54
C ILE A 65 0.31 10.97 -15.12
N CYS A 66 0.68 11.92 -14.25
CA CYS A 66 0.94 11.66 -12.84
C CYS A 66 -0.32 11.15 -12.13
N ASN A 67 -1.49 11.77 -12.36
CA ASN A 67 -2.74 11.30 -11.79
C ASN A 67 -3.08 9.88 -12.25
N ARG A 68 -2.98 9.59 -13.55
CA ARG A 68 -3.21 8.25 -14.09
C ARG A 68 -2.29 7.20 -13.45
N ALA A 69 -1.01 7.52 -13.29
CA ALA A 69 -0.06 6.58 -12.68
C ALA A 69 -0.41 6.29 -11.20
N ILE A 70 -0.85 7.31 -10.45
CA ILE A 70 -1.31 7.15 -9.08
C ILE A 70 -2.62 6.34 -9.04
N ASP A 71 -3.57 6.60 -9.94
CA ASP A 71 -4.82 5.85 -10.02
C ASP A 71 -4.58 4.37 -10.30
N GLU A 72 -3.68 4.03 -11.23
CA GLU A 72 -3.30 2.64 -11.48
C GLU A 72 -2.62 1.98 -10.27
N MET A 73 -1.76 2.71 -9.55
CA MET A 73 -1.13 2.21 -8.32
C MET A 73 -2.16 1.97 -7.22
N THR A 74 -3.10 2.90 -7.03
CA THR A 74 -4.15 2.76 -6.00
C THR A 74 -5.15 1.66 -6.34
N ASP A 75 -5.43 1.42 -7.62
CA ASP A 75 -6.27 0.29 -8.07
C ASP A 75 -5.60 -1.07 -7.73
N VAL A 76 -4.30 -1.20 -7.98
CA VAL A 76 -3.51 -2.37 -7.57
C VAL A 76 -3.54 -2.56 -6.05
N LEU A 77 -3.35 -1.49 -5.28
CA LEU A 77 -3.43 -1.53 -3.81
C LEU A 77 -4.81 -2.00 -3.35
N GLY A 78 -5.88 -1.44 -3.91
CA GLY A 78 -7.26 -1.82 -3.58
C GLY A 78 -7.53 -3.30 -3.83
N LYS A 79 -7.09 -3.84 -4.97
CA LYS A 79 -7.20 -5.25 -5.32
C LYS A 79 -6.43 -6.14 -4.34
N GLY A 80 -5.20 -5.77 -3.99
CA GLY A 80 -4.36 -6.51 -3.04
C GLY A 80 -4.95 -6.50 -1.63
N ILE A 81 -5.43 -5.35 -1.15
CA ILE A 81 -6.07 -5.21 0.15
C ILE A 81 -7.35 -6.05 0.20
N ALA A 82 -8.19 -6.01 -0.84
CA ALA A 82 -9.40 -6.83 -0.90
C ALA A 82 -9.08 -8.34 -0.81
N ASN A 83 -8.03 -8.82 -1.50
CA ASN A 83 -7.58 -10.19 -1.40
C ASN A 83 -7.14 -10.56 0.04
N ILE A 84 -6.43 -9.67 0.73
CA ILE A 84 -6.05 -9.85 2.13
C ILE A 84 -7.30 -9.92 3.01
N CYS A 85 -8.27 -9.03 2.78
CA CYS A 85 -9.52 -9.02 3.53
C CYS A 85 -10.30 -10.33 3.35
N TYR A 86 -10.36 -10.89 2.15
CA TYR A 86 -11.01 -12.19 1.91
C TYR A 86 -10.37 -13.36 2.68
N VAL A 87 -9.07 -13.27 2.99
CA VAL A 87 -8.36 -14.35 3.70
C VAL A 87 -8.34 -14.13 5.21
N VAL A 88 -8.09 -12.87 5.65
CA VAL A 88 -7.83 -12.56 7.06
C VAL A 88 -9.04 -11.93 7.75
N ASN A 89 -9.93 -11.27 6.98
CA ASN A 89 -11.09 -10.51 7.47
C ASN A 89 -10.73 -9.56 8.64
N PRO A 90 -9.83 -8.60 8.44
CA PRO A 90 -9.38 -7.71 9.49
C PRO A 90 -10.40 -6.60 9.76
N GLU A 91 -10.49 -6.14 11.01
CA GLU A 91 -11.23 -4.92 11.38
C GLU A 91 -10.58 -3.66 10.78
N VAL A 92 -9.24 -3.64 10.71
CA VAL A 92 -8.48 -2.51 10.18
C VAL A 92 -7.28 -2.96 9.37
N VAL A 93 -7.07 -2.32 8.22
CA VAL A 93 -5.83 -2.41 7.43
C VAL A 93 -5.05 -1.13 7.60
N ILE A 94 -3.85 -1.21 8.17
CA ILE A 94 -2.99 -0.06 8.42
C ILE A 94 -1.96 0.04 7.30
N LEU A 95 -1.97 1.14 6.57
CA LEU A 95 -1.04 1.43 5.48
C LEU A 95 0.15 2.23 6.00
N GLY A 96 1.35 1.74 5.75
CA GLY A 96 2.60 2.37 6.15
C GLY A 96 3.57 2.55 4.98
N GLY A 97 4.72 3.16 5.28
CA GLY A 97 5.75 3.45 4.28
C GLY A 97 5.73 4.89 3.79
N GLY A 98 6.82 5.30 3.11
CA GLY A 98 7.07 6.71 2.76
C GLY A 98 6.01 7.36 1.88
N ILE A 99 5.44 6.60 0.93
CA ILE A 99 4.41 7.13 0.01
C ILE A 99 3.09 7.44 0.74
N MET A 100 2.81 6.76 1.86
CA MET A 100 1.61 6.95 2.67
C MET A 100 1.61 8.27 3.45
N ALA A 101 2.73 9.03 3.44
CA ALA A 101 2.75 10.42 3.90
C ALA A 101 1.83 11.33 3.06
N GLN A 102 1.41 10.88 1.88
CA GLN A 102 0.43 11.57 1.02
C GLN A 102 -1.02 11.16 1.35
N GLU A 103 -1.31 10.82 2.60
CA GLU A 103 -2.62 10.35 3.08
C GLU A 103 -3.79 11.18 2.53
N ALA A 104 -3.73 12.50 2.68
CA ALA A 104 -4.81 13.40 2.25
C ALA A 104 -5.14 13.29 0.74
N PHE A 105 -4.19 12.86 -0.08
CA PHE A 105 -4.37 12.68 -1.52
C PHE A 105 -4.74 11.23 -1.87
N LEU A 106 -4.27 10.28 -1.10
CA LEU A 106 -4.39 8.85 -1.40
C LEU A 106 -5.63 8.20 -0.78
N LYS A 107 -6.08 8.67 0.38
CA LYS A 107 -7.11 7.99 1.18
C LYS A 107 -8.35 7.65 0.37
N ASP A 108 -9.01 8.65 -0.20
CA ASP A 108 -10.25 8.45 -0.97
C ASP A 108 -10.05 7.55 -2.20
N LYS A 109 -8.86 7.61 -2.82
CA LYS A 109 -8.53 6.79 -3.98
C LYS A 109 -8.38 5.33 -3.58
N ILE A 110 -7.69 5.05 -2.47
CA ILE A 110 -7.49 3.70 -1.96
C ILE A 110 -8.81 3.12 -1.46
N GLU A 111 -9.60 3.87 -0.69
CA GLU A 111 -10.90 3.42 -0.20
C GLU A 111 -11.84 3.04 -1.36
N LYS A 112 -11.96 3.90 -2.38
CA LYS A 112 -12.73 3.60 -3.60
C LYS A 112 -12.22 2.38 -4.35
N ALA A 113 -10.90 2.19 -4.40
CA ALA A 113 -10.30 1.04 -5.03
C ALA A 113 -10.58 -0.25 -4.25
N VAL A 114 -10.52 -0.22 -2.91
CA VAL A 114 -10.91 -1.37 -2.07
C VAL A 114 -12.38 -1.69 -2.24
N GLU A 115 -13.27 -0.70 -2.16
CA GLU A 115 -14.71 -0.86 -2.33
C GLU A 115 -15.08 -1.49 -3.70
N LYS A 116 -14.31 -1.20 -4.74
CA LYS A 116 -14.49 -1.81 -6.07
C LYS A 116 -14.29 -3.33 -6.07
N TYR A 117 -13.40 -3.85 -5.23
CA TYR A 117 -12.97 -5.25 -5.24
C TYR A 117 -13.48 -6.06 -4.03
N LEU A 118 -13.83 -5.40 -2.93
CA LEU A 118 -14.31 -6.05 -1.71
C LEU A 118 -15.82 -6.03 -1.66
N VAL A 119 -16.45 -7.17 -1.33
CA VAL A 119 -17.90 -7.24 -1.19
C VAL A 119 -18.38 -6.34 -0.06
N SER A 120 -19.53 -5.69 -0.24
CA SER A 120 -20.06 -4.67 0.68
C SER A 120 -20.19 -5.17 2.12
N SER A 121 -20.63 -6.41 2.32
CA SER A 121 -20.77 -7.02 3.65
C SER A 121 -19.45 -7.15 4.44
N MET A 122 -18.30 -7.13 3.76
CA MET A 122 -17.00 -7.10 4.42
C MET A 122 -16.49 -5.66 4.53
N TRP A 123 -16.73 -4.83 3.51
CA TRP A 123 -16.31 -3.43 3.52
C TRP A 123 -16.94 -2.64 4.68
N GLU A 124 -18.19 -2.93 5.03
CA GLU A 124 -18.88 -2.33 6.17
C GLU A 124 -18.21 -2.59 7.52
N HIS A 125 -17.35 -3.61 7.61
CA HIS A 125 -16.65 -4.02 8.83
C HIS A 125 -15.14 -3.86 8.79
N THR A 126 -14.58 -3.40 7.67
CA THR A 126 -13.15 -3.18 7.48
C THR A 126 -12.88 -1.70 7.27
N SER A 127 -11.90 -1.15 7.97
CA SER A 127 -11.47 0.24 7.80
C SER A 127 -10.03 0.33 7.29
N ILE A 128 -9.73 1.41 6.55
CA ILE A 128 -8.36 1.74 6.13
C ILE A 128 -7.84 2.85 7.04
N ALA A 129 -6.65 2.64 7.60
CA ALA A 129 -5.95 3.62 8.40
C ALA A 129 -4.52 3.84 7.91
N PHE A 130 -3.93 4.98 8.25
CA PHE A 130 -2.55 5.31 7.91
C PHE A 130 -1.68 5.28 9.16
N ALA A 131 -0.48 4.72 9.05
CA ALA A 131 0.44 4.57 10.17
C ALA A 131 0.89 5.95 10.68
N LYS A 132 0.55 6.28 11.92
CA LYS A 132 0.93 7.55 12.57
C LYS A 132 2.45 7.76 12.60
N ASN A 133 3.21 6.68 12.77
CA ASN A 133 4.68 6.70 12.82
C ASN A 133 5.32 6.61 11.43
N GLN A 134 4.52 6.63 10.37
CA GLN A 134 4.98 6.60 8.98
C GLN A 134 6.10 5.56 8.75
N ASN A 135 7.26 6.00 8.25
CA ASN A 135 8.41 5.12 7.97
C ASN A 135 9.10 4.57 9.25
N ASN A 136 8.85 5.16 10.42
CA ASN A 136 9.42 4.71 11.68
C ASN A 136 8.62 3.57 12.34
N ALA A 137 7.43 3.25 11.83
CA ALA A 137 6.57 2.22 12.40
C ALA A 137 7.27 0.85 12.50
N GLY A 138 8.06 0.47 11.49
CA GLY A 138 8.81 -0.79 11.48
C GLY A 138 9.88 -0.86 12.57
N MET A 139 10.64 0.22 12.77
CA MET A 139 11.67 0.27 13.83
C MET A 139 11.04 0.19 15.23
N LEU A 140 9.94 0.90 15.45
CA LEU A 140 9.21 0.85 16.71
C LEU A 140 8.62 -0.53 16.96
N GLY A 141 8.05 -1.16 15.95
CA GLY A 141 7.53 -2.52 16.04
C GLY A 141 8.62 -3.54 16.38
N ALA A 142 9.78 -3.45 15.74
CA ALA A 142 10.93 -4.30 16.06
C ALA A 142 11.43 -4.08 17.51
N PHE A 143 11.49 -2.85 17.98
CA PHE A 143 11.86 -2.52 19.36
C PHE A 143 10.90 -3.13 20.37
N TYR A 144 9.59 -2.95 20.20
CA TYR A 144 8.59 -3.51 21.12
C TYR A 144 8.54 -5.05 21.07
N HIS A 145 8.74 -5.64 19.88
CA HIS A 145 8.84 -7.09 19.76
C HIS A 145 10.04 -7.66 20.51
N PHE A 146 11.20 -7.00 20.42
CA PHE A 146 12.39 -7.37 21.19
C PHE A 146 12.14 -7.24 22.71
N GLN A 147 11.57 -6.12 23.14
CA GLN A 147 11.26 -5.88 24.55
C GLN A 147 10.29 -6.92 25.12
N GLY A 148 9.24 -7.28 24.39
CA GLY A 148 8.27 -8.29 24.83
C GLY A 148 8.81 -9.72 24.91
N ARG A 149 9.94 -10.03 24.22
CA ARG A 149 10.61 -11.32 24.31
C ARG A 149 11.63 -11.42 25.45
N HIS A 150 12.04 -10.30 26.03
CA HIS A 150 13.07 -10.20 27.06
C HIS A 150 12.57 -9.62 28.38
N ALA A 151 11.26 -9.35 28.48
CA ALA A 151 10.57 -9.00 29.73
C ALA A 151 9.90 -10.23 30.30
#